data_8aed8af8f2c6146331fc7d056693f5ec
#
_entry.id   8aed8af8f2c6146331fc7d056693f5ec
#
_cell.length_a   1.000
_cell.length_b   1.000
_cell.length_c   1.000
_cell.angle_alpha   90.00
_cell.angle_beta   90.00
_cell.angle_gamma   90.00
#
_symmetry.space_group_name_H-M   'P 1'
#
loop_
_entity.id
_entity.type
_entity.pdbx_description
1 polymer ?
#
loop_
_entity_poly.entity_id
_entity_poly.type
_entity_poly.pdbx_seq_one_letter_code
_entity_poly.pdbx_strand_id
1 'polypeptide(L)'
;MPGSGTQQMTPVGGITIYNAGELKAQLLQRLEETELLELDLSRVDELDSAGLQVLVLAKREAQRRQRHLAIVAHSAEVQEVFDLLGLARWFGDPMLMHADSHRATAAREA
;
A
#
# COMPACT_ATOMS: atom_id res chain seq x y z
N MET A 1 21.65 -9.28 -4.66
CA MET A 1 21.53 -10.17 -3.52
C MET A 1 20.10 -10.26 -3.10
N PRO A 2 19.61 -11.46 -2.91
CA PRO A 2 18.25 -11.61 -2.44
C PRO A 2 18.09 -10.88 -1.10
N GLY A 3 16.98 -10.22 -0.95
CA GLY A 3 16.68 -9.55 0.29
C GLY A 3 17.20 -8.14 0.41
N SER A 4 17.92 -7.64 -0.58
CA SER A 4 18.42 -6.28 -0.55
C SER A 4 17.93 -5.53 -1.77
N GLY A 5 18.01 -4.21 -1.72
CA GLY A 5 17.64 -3.35 -2.82
C GLY A 5 16.17 -2.96 -2.78
N THR A 6 15.77 -2.32 -3.86
CA THR A 6 14.42 -1.75 -3.99
C THR A 6 13.75 -2.30 -5.23
N GLN A 7 12.49 -2.69 -5.10
CA GLN A 7 11.66 -3.08 -6.23
C GLN A 7 10.38 -2.28 -6.20
N GLN A 8 9.73 -2.18 -7.34
CA GLN A 8 8.48 -1.47 -7.46
C GLN A 8 7.45 -2.38 -8.13
N MET A 9 6.21 -2.33 -7.65
CA MET A 9 5.08 -2.99 -8.26
C MET A 9 4.02 -1.96 -8.57
N THR A 10 3.37 -2.12 -9.73
CA THR A 10 2.32 -1.21 -10.16
C THR A 10 1.11 -2.04 -10.59
N PRO A 11 0.27 -2.47 -9.64
CA PRO A 11 -0.95 -3.20 -10.01
C PRO A 11 -1.87 -2.31 -10.83
N VAL A 12 -2.55 -2.91 -11.80
CA VAL A 12 -3.43 -2.18 -12.70
C VAL A 12 -4.83 -2.77 -12.59
N GLY A 13 -5.84 -1.91 -12.52
CA GLY A 13 -7.22 -2.35 -12.46
C GLY A 13 -7.67 -2.51 -11.02
N GLY A 14 -8.52 -3.49 -10.77
CA GLY A 14 -9.07 -3.67 -9.42
C GLY A 14 -8.20 -4.55 -8.55
N ILE A 15 -8.23 -4.29 -7.26
CA ILE A 15 -7.71 -5.21 -6.25
C ILE A 15 -8.94 -5.65 -5.46
N THR A 16 -9.47 -6.80 -5.82
CA THR A 16 -10.75 -7.25 -5.32
C THR A 16 -10.66 -8.71 -4.90
N ILE A 17 -11.76 -9.23 -4.39
CA ILE A 17 -11.82 -10.62 -3.96
C ILE A 17 -11.42 -11.58 -5.10
N TYR A 18 -11.60 -11.15 -6.36
CA TYR A 18 -11.31 -12.02 -7.48
C TYR A 18 -9.82 -12.21 -7.74
N ASN A 19 -8.98 -11.24 -7.36
CA ASN A 19 -7.55 -11.35 -7.58
C ASN A 19 -6.72 -11.09 -6.33
N ALA A 20 -7.36 -10.96 -5.19
CA ALA A 20 -6.65 -10.64 -3.95
C ALA A 20 -5.63 -11.72 -3.59
N GLY A 21 -6.00 -12.98 -3.77
CA GLY A 21 -5.09 -14.08 -3.43
C GLY A 21 -3.84 -14.08 -4.28
N GLU A 22 -4.00 -13.81 -5.57
CA GLU A 22 -2.85 -13.75 -6.46
C GLU A 22 -1.94 -12.58 -6.13
N LEU A 23 -2.53 -11.43 -5.86
CA LEU A 23 -1.74 -10.27 -5.49
C LEU A 23 -1.01 -10.51 -4.17
N LYS A 24 -1.67 -11.15 -3.21
CA LYS A 24 -1.04 -11.48 -1.95
C LYS A 24 0.22 -12.32 -2.18
N ALA A 25 0.12 -13.35 -3.02
CA ALA A 25 1.25 -14.21 -3.29
C ALA A 25 2.40 -13.43 -3.92
N GLN A 26 2.07 -12.54 -4.85
CA GLN A 26 3.08 -11.71 -5.50
C GLN A 26 3.77 -10.77 -4.52
N LEU A 27 2.99 -10.14 -3.65
CA LEU A 27 3.56 -9.21 -2.67
C LEU A 27 4.49 -9.93 -1.69
N LEU A 28 4.06 -11.09 -1.20
CA LEU A 28 4.87 -11.84 -0.26
C LEU A 28 6.16 -12.33 -0.91
N GLN A 29 6.08 -12.75 -2.16
CA GLN A 29 7.28 -13.18 -2.87
C GLN A 29 8.26 -12.02 -3.04
N ARG A 30 7.76 -10.84 -3.43
CA ARG A 30 8.62 -9.68 -3.59
C ARG A 30 9.26 -9.28 -2.27
N LEU A 31 8.54 -9.42 -1.17
CA LEU A 31 9.09 -9.11 0.14
C LEU A 31 10.20 -10.06 0.54
N GLU A 32 10.24 -11.26 -0.03
CA GLU A 32 11.36 -12.16 0.22
C GLU A 32 12.61 -11.70 -0.52
N GLU A 33 12.41 -11.03 -1.63
CA GLU A 33 13.51 -10.71 -2.55
C GLU A 33 14.05 -9.30 -2.40
N THR A 34 13.42 -8.46 -1.61
CA THR A 34 13.80 -7.06 -1.58
C THR A 34 13.67 -6.50 -0.18
N GLU A 35 14.48 -5.51 0.12
CA GLU A 35 14.45 -4.83 1.40
C GLU A 35 13.36 -3.77 1.42
N LEU A 36 13.14 -3.09 0.30
CA LEU A 36 12.11 -2.08 0.17
C LEU A 36 11.27 -2.38 -1.06
N LEU A 37 9.98 -2.58 -0.85
CA LEU A 37 9.02 -2.73 -1.94
C LEU A 37 8.19 -1.48 -2.02
N GLU A 38 8.28 -0.79 -3.16
CA GLU A 38 7.49 0.40 -3.43
C GLU A 38 6.26 -0.01 -4.22
N LEU A 39 5.11 0.33 -3.70
CA LEU A 39 3.85 -0.06 -4.29
C LEU A 39 3.17 1.17 -4.86
N ASP A 40 3.02 1.18 -6.17
CA ASP A 40 2.37 2.28 -6.89
C ASP A 40 0.94 1.86 -7.16
N LEU A 41 0.01 2.48 -6.47
CA LEU A 41 -1.41 2.17 -6.60
C LEU A 41 -2.15 3.22 -7.44
N SER A 42 -1.41 4.02 -8.21
CA SER A 42 -2.04 5.08 -9.00
C SER A 42 -2.94 4.55 -10.12
N ARG A 43 -2.75 3.30 -10.51
CA ARG A 43 -3.54 2.69 -11.58
C ARG A 43 -4.59 1.71 -11.07
N VAL A 44 -4.85 1.72 -9.79
CA VAL A 44 -5.89 0.88 -9.19
C VAL A 44 -7.18 1.66 -9.18
N ASP A 45 -8.19 1.16 -9.89
CA ASP A 45 -9.45 1.85 -10.02
C ASP A 45 -10.57 1.28 -9.16
N GLU A 46 -10.29 0.18 -8.46
CA GLU A 46 -11.28 -0.43 -7.58
C GLU A 46 -10.55 -1.14 -6.44
N LEU A 47 -11.03 -0.95 -5.23
CA LEU A 47 -10.43 -1.59 -4.06
C LEU A 47 -11.56 -1.99 -3.13
N ASP A 48 -11.81 -3.30 -2.98
CA ASP A 48 -12.81 -3.77 -2.04
C ASP A 48 -12.15 -4.22 -0.73
N SER A 49 -12.95 -4.71 0.21
CA SER A 49 -12.43 -5.07 1.51
C SER A 49 -11.44 -6.22 1.44
N ALA A 50 -11.62 -7.15 0.51
CA ALA A 50 -10.67 -8.25 0.36
C ALA A 50 -9.33 -7.73 -0.15
N GLY A 51 -9.36 -6.81 -1.11
CA GLY A 51 -8.13 -6.18 -1.59
C GLY A 51 -7.45 -5.37 -0.51
N LEU A 52 -8.22 -4.62 0.26
CA LEU A 52 -7.67 -3.84 1.35
C LEU A 52 -6.99 -4.73 2.38
N GLN A 53 -7.60 -5.88 2.70
CA GLN A 53 -7.00 -6.80 3.66
C GLN A 53 -5.65 -7.33 3.17
N VAL A 54 -5.50 -7.53 1.87
CA VAL A 54 -4.22 -7.97 1.32
C VAL A 54 -3.16 -6.91 1.53
N LEU A 55 -3.49 -5.64 1.32
CA LEU A 55 -2.53 -4.56 1.54
C LEU A 55 -2.13 -4.47 3.02
N VAL A 56 -3.10 -4.60 3.91
CA VAL A 56 -2.83 -4.58 5.34
C VAL A 56 -1.94 -5.75 5.74
N LEU A 57 -2.26 -6.93 5.24
CA LEU A 57 -1.49 -8.13 5.53
C LEU A 57 -0.06 -8.00 5.03
N ALA A 58 0.11 -7.47 3.83
CA ALA A 58 1.45 -7.30 3.26
C ALA A 58 2.28 -6.33 4.09
N LYS A 59 1.66 -5.25 4.57
CA LYS A 59 2.36 -4.28 5.40
C LYS A 59 2.79 -4.91 6.72
N ARG A 60 1.90 -5.68 7.33
CA ARG A 60 2.23 -6.36 8.58
C ARG A 60 3.35 -7.38 8.38
N GLU A 61 3.29 -8.11 7.28
CA GLU A 61 4.30 -9.11 6.99
C GLU A 61 5.66 -8.46 6.74
N ALA A 62 5.67 -7.32 6.07
CA ALA A 62 6.91 -6.58 5.87
C ALA A 62 7.51 -6.18 7.22
N GLN A 63 6.68 -5.66 8.10
CA GLN A 63 7.14 -5.26 9.43
C GLN A 63 7.69 -6.45 10.21
N ARG A 64 7.01 -7.58 10.13
CA ARG A 64 7.45 -8.79 10.84
C ARG A 64 8.80 -9.27 10.33
N ARG A 65 9.06 -9.12 9.04
CA ARG A 65 10.31 -9.54 8.42
C ARG A 65 11.39 -8.47 8.46
N GLN A 66 11.10 -7.33 9.07
CA GLN A 66 12.01 -6.18 9.11
C GLN A 66 12.33 -5.68 7.71
N ARG A 67 11.35 -5.73 6.83
CA ARG A 67 11.39 -5.17 5.49
C ARG A 67 10.48 -3.96 5.44
N HIS A 68 10.50 -3.27 4.31
CA HIS A 68 9.70 -2.05 4.16
C HIS A 68 8.78 -2.17 2.97
N LEU A 69 7.53 -1.80 3.18
CA LEU A 69 6.54 -1.67 2.12
C LEU A 69 6.04 -0.24 2.15
N ALA A 70 6.29 0.49 1.07
CA ALA A 70 5.91 1.90 0.99
C ALA A 70 4.94 2.09 -0.17
N ILE A 71 3.84 2.79 0.07
CA ILE A 71 2.92 3.17 -1.00
C ILE A 71 3.38 4.53 -1.52
N VAL A 72 3.91 4.53 -2.75
CA VAL A 72 4.54 5.73 -3.30
C VAL A 72 3.59 6.55 -4.16
N ALA A 73 2.45 5.98 -4.55
CA ALA A 73 1.43 6.69 -5.31
C ALA A 73 0.12 5.95 -5.15
N HIS A 74 -0.99 6.65 -5.31
CA HIS A 74 -2.31 6.05 -5.20
C HIS A 74 -3.30 6.81 -6.06
N SER A 75 -4.34 6.10 -6.50
CA SER A 75 -5.45 6.70 -7.23
C SER A 75 -6.39 7.41 -6.26
N ALA A 76 -7.32 8.19 -6.83
CA ALA A 76 -8.36 8.81 -6.02
C ALA A 76 -9.22 7.76 -5.33
N GLU A 77 -9.48 6.65 -6.01
CA GLU A 77 -10.30 5.58 -5.44
C GLU A 77 -9.64 4.95 -4.22
N VAL A 78 -8.33 4.71 -4.31
CA VAL A 78 -7.58 4.14 -3.19
C VAL A 78 -7.53 5.15 -2.04
N GLN A 79 -7.28 6.41 -2.36
CA GLN A 79 -7.22 7.44 -1.32
C GLN A 79 -8.53 7.55 -0.58
N GLU A 80 -9.65 7.47 -1.30
CA GLU A 80 -10.96 7.56 -0.68
C GLU A 80 -11.16 6.46 0.34
N VAL A 81 -10.77 5.23 -0.01
CA VAL A 81 -10.90 4.10 0.93
C VAL A 81 -10.00 4.29 2.14
N PHE A 82 -8.78 4.72 1.91
CA PHE A 82 -7.83 4.93 3.00
C PHE A 82 -8.31 6.03 3.94
N ASP A 83 -8.82 7.12 3.38
CA ASP A 83 -9.31 8.24 4.19
C ASP A 83 -10.54 7.81 5.01
N LEU A 84 -11.44 7.09 4.36
CA LEU A 84 -12.67 6.65 5.02
C LEU A 84 -12.38 5.78 6.22
N LEU A 85 -11.34 4.97 6.14
CA LEU A 85 -11.00 4.02 7.20
C LEU A 85 -9.85 4.49 8.08
N GLY A 86 -9.32 5.68 7.84
CA GLY A 86 -8.25 6.23 8.66
C GLY A 86 -6.94 5.47 8.54
N LEU A 87 -6.68 4.88 7.39
CA LEU A 87 -5.51 4.00 7.22
C LEU A 87 -4.25 4.70 6.73
N ALA A 88 -4.36 5.93 6.25
CA ALA A 88 -3.20 6.61 5.69
C ALA A 88 -2.08 6.69 6.72
N ARG A 89 -2.43 7.05 7.94
CA ARG A 89 -1.45 7.16 9.01
C ARG A 89 -0.85 5.81 9.37
N TRP A 90 -1.67 4.78 9.36
CA TRP A 90 -1.20 3.46 9.73
C TRP A 90 -0.16 2.93 8.74
N PHE A 91 -0.36 3.23 7.44
CA PHE A 91 0.63 2.83 6.46
C PHE A 91 1.93 3.63 6.62
N GLY A 92 1.86 4.79 7.27
CA GLY A 92 3.05 5.56 7.55
C GLY A 92 3.75 6.07 6.31
N ASP A 93 3.00 6.30 5.25
CA ASP A 93 3.55 6.60 3.96
C ASP A 93 3.61 8.10 3.76
N PRO A 94 4.79 8.68 3.55
CA PRO A 94 4.89 10.13 3.41
C PRO A 94 4.05 10.69 2.26
N MET A 95 3.90 9.91 1.19
CA MET A 95 3.09 10.35 0.07
C MET A 95 1.65 10.54 0.48
N LEU A 96 1.09 9.60 1.23
CA LEU A 96 -0.26 9.72 1.71
C LEU A 96 -0.41 10.87 2.68
N MET A 97 0.57 11.07 3.53
CA MET A 97 0.51 12.15 4.48
C MET A 97 0.57 13.49 3.79
N HIS A 98 1.37 13.60 2.74
CA HIS A 98 1.42 14.82 1.99
C HIS A 98 0.14 15.10 1.24
N ALA A 99 -0.49 14.09 0.70
CA ALA A 99 -1.73 14.29 -0.01
C ALA A 99 -2.78 14.89 0.88
N ASP A 100 -2.63 14.65 2.16
CA ASP A 100 -3.55 15.07 3.08
C ASP A 100 -3.25 16.35 3.72
N SER A 101 -2.12 16.67 3.72
CA SER A 101 -1.72 17.64 4.47
C SER A 101 -1.78 18.91 3.97
N HIS A 102 -1.68 18.85 3.97
CA HIS A 102 -1.61 19.75 3.87
C HIS A 102 -2.65 20.26 4.09
N ARG A 103 -3.24 19.73 4.14
CA ARG A 103 -4.16 19.87 4.42
C ARG A 103 -4.57 19.54 5.45
N ALA A 104 -4.67 19.23 5.66
CA ALA A 104 -5.04 18.74 6.59
C ALA A 104 -4.40 18.41 7.51
N THR A 105 -3.84 18.37 7.45
CA THR A 105 -3.44 17.99 8.29
C THR A 105 -3.55 18.50 9.08
N ALA A 106 -3.64 18.93 8.70
CA ALA A 106 -3.79 19.24 9.35
C ALA A 106 -4.71 19.34 9.81
N ALA A 107 -5.27 19.46 9.35
CA ALA A 107 -6.07 19.48 9.75
C ALA A 107 -6.47 18.85 10.47
N ARG A 108 -6.56 18.44 10.55
CA ARG A 108 -6.86 17.74 11.17
C ARG A 108 -6.31 17.52 12.09
N GLU A 109 -5.64 17.77 12.07
CA GLU A 109 -5.23 17.44 12.69
C GLU A 109 -5.40 17.50 13.46
N ALA A 110 -5.71 17.74 13.10
CA ALA A 110 -5.92 17.63 13.62
C ALA A 110 -6.17 17.22 13.98
#